data_907de7743c1b872a81e47593b50ca964
#
_entry.id   907de7743c1b872a81e47593b50ca964
#
_cell.length_a   1.000
_cell.length_b   1.000
_cell.length_c   1.000
_cell.angle_alpha   90.00
_cell.angle_beta   90.00
_cell.angle_gamma   90.00
#
_symmetry.space_group_name_H-M   'P 1'
#
loop_
_entity.id
_entity.type
_entity.pdbx_description
1 polymer ?
#
loop_
_entity_poly.entity_id
_entity_poly.type
_entity_poly.pdbx_seq_one_letter_code
_entity_poly.pdbx_strand_id
1 'polypeptide(L)'
;MKNLNICIDIDGTITDAYYWLGLCNEYFNTNITEEDATEYYIHKVLGVEDKEYYEFYEKHKFKLHADQKLRESARSVIRKLSLTHNIYFVTARDKSLEMLTHTYLKRNRIPYDDLFVLGSHYKVDTANELNCSVFIEDNYDNAIQLSNAGFKVLLLDTNYNRKPLNENIKRVYNWIEIYRVINELFLESTAM
;
A
#
# COMPACT_ATOMS: atom_id res chain seq x y z
N MET A 1 21.62 15.91 1.45
CA MET A 1 21.18 14.83 0.55
C MET A 1 20.20 13.95 1.31
N LYS A 2 19.12 13.52 0.70
CA LYS A 2 18.23 12.51 1.28
C LYS A 2 18.86 11.14 1.12
N ASN A 3 18.70 10.26 2.11
CA ASN A 3 19.58 9.10 2.29
C ASN A 3 18.99 7.76 1.75
N LEU A 4 17.67 7.56 1.80
CA LEU A 4 17.00 6.39 1.25
C LEU A 4 15.89 6.81 0.29
N ASN A 5 15.62 5.99 -0.72
CA ASN A 5 14.44 6.07 -1.56
C ASN A 5 13.41 5.07 -1.04
N ILE A 6 12.35 5.58 -0.40
CA ILE A 6 11.29 4.77 0.22
C ILE A 6 10.09 4.78 -0.73
N CYS A 7 9.77 3.62 -1.29
CA CYS A 7 8.57 3.43 -2.09
C CYS A 7 7.44 2.90 -1.21
N ILE A 8 6.24 3.46 -1.37
CA ILE A 8 5.08 3.18 -0.50
C ILE A 8 3.85 2.93 -1.36
N ASP A 9 3.18 1.80 -1.15
CA ASP A 9 1.84 1.60 -1.67
C ASP A 9 0.80 2.43 -0.92
N ILE A 10 -0.41 2.56 -1.45
CA ILE A 10 -1.47 3.39 -0.87
C ILE A 10 -2.56 2.56 -0.20
N ASP A 11 -3.28 1.76 -1.01
CA ASP A 11 -4.48 1.06 -0.55
C ASP A 11 -4.13 -0.12 0.36
N GLY A 12 -4.62 -0.09 1.62
CA GLY A 12 -4.24 -1.09 2.63
C GLY A 12 -2.89 -0.83 3.30
N THR A 13 -2.03 0.00 2.71
CA THR A 13 -0.71 0.34 3.24
C THR A 13 -0.73 1.63 4.06
N ILE A 14 -1.04 2.79 3.46
CA ILE A 14 -1.24 4.03 4.22
C ILE A 14 -2.69 4.23 4.64
N THR A 15 -3.61 3.59 3.94
CA THR A 15 -5.05 3.61 4.23
C THR A 15 -5.48 2.33 4.93
N ASP A 16 -6.67 2.34 5.51
CA ASP A 16 -7.34 1.15 6.03
C ASP A 16 -7.44 0.08 4.94
N ALA A 17 -7.08 -1.17 5.26
CA ALA A 17 -7.11 -2.30 4.35
C ALA A 17 -8.53 -2.77 4.00
N TYR A 18 -9.49 -2.44 4.85
CA TYR A 18 -10.88 -2.90 4.76
C TYR A 18 -11.86 -1.77 4.40
N TYR A 19 -11.35 -0.69 3.82
CA TYR A 19 -12.11 0.50 3.43
C TYR A 19 -13.33 0.21 2.54
N TRP A 20 -13.29 -0.90 1.81
CA TRP A 20 -14.31 -1.32 0.87
C TRP A 20 -15.53 -2.01 1.53
N LEU A 21 -15.37 -2.59 2.74
CA LEU A 21 -16.37 -3.43 3.39
C LEU A 21 -17.75 -2.79 3.48
N GLY A 22 -17.82 -1.56 3.97
CA GLY A 22 -19.12 -0.91 4.17
C GLY A 22 -19.92 -0.76 2.89
N LEU A 23 -19.26 -0.29 1.82
CA LEU A 23 -19.94 -0.08 0.53
C LEU A 23 -20.23 -1.41 -0.19
N CYS A 24 -19.34 -2.39 -0.10
CA CYS A 24 -19.58 -3.72 -0.68
C CYS A 24 -20.73 -4.44 0.04
N ASN A 25 -20.74 -4.44 1.36
CA ASN A 25 -21.83 -5.03 2.14
C ASN A 25 -23.20 -4.42 1.80
N GLU A 26 -23.26 -3.09 1.67
CA GLU A 26 -24.48 -2.39 1.24
C GLU A 26 -24.93 -2.81 -0.17
N TYR A 27 -23.98 -2.81 -1.12
CA TYR A 27 -24.29 -3.06 -2.54
C TYR A 27 -24.67 -4.51 -2.82
N PHE A 28 -23.91 -5.47 -2.26
CA PHE A 28 -24.08 -6.91 -2.48
C PHE A 28 -25.01 -7.58 -1.43
N ASN A 29 -25.57 -6.79 -0.50
CA ASN A 29 -26.43 -7.28 0.59
C ASN A 29 -25.75 -8.40 1.41
N THR A 30 -24.49 -8.18 1.79
CA THR A 30 -23.66 -9.10 2.60
C THR A 30 -23.37 -8.52 3.98
N ASN A 31 -22.80 -9.32 4.87
CA ASN A 31 -22.36 -8.89 6.21
C ASN A 31 -20.92 -9.37 6.45
N ILE A 32 -20.05 -9.18 5.47
CA ILE A 32 -18.63 -9.55 5.55
C ILE A 32 -17.94 -8.67 6.58
N THR A 33 -17.12 -9.27 7.45
CA THR A 33 -16.30 -8.60 8.45
C THR A 33 -14.82 -8.58 8.03
N GLU A 34 -13.98 -7.89 8.79
CA GLU A 34 -12.53 -7.91 8.56
C GLU A 34 -11.93 -9.31 8.72
N GLU A 35 -12.47 -10.12 9.66
CA GLU A 35 -12.05 -11.49 9.91
C GLU A 35 -12.36 -12.42 8.73
N ASP A 36 -13.43 -12.14 7.98
CA ASP A 36 -13.81 -12.91 6.79
C ASP A 36 -12.93 -12.56 5.58
N ALA A 37 -12.31 -11.36 5.57
CA ALA A 37 -11.48 -10.86 4.47
C ALA A 37 -10.08 -11.51 4.47
N THR A 38 -10.03 -12.83 4.24
CA THR A 38 -8.79 -13.63 4.23
C THR A 38 -8.16 -13.79 2.84
N GLU A 39 -8.79 -13.23 1.82
CA GLU A 39 -8.31 -13.20 0.44
C GLU A 39 -8.15 -11.75 -0.04
N TYR A 40 -7.09 -11.50 -0.84
CA TYR A 40 -6.85 -10.18 -1.42
C TYR A 40 -7.91 -9.78 -2.45
N TYR A 41 -8.36 -10.75 -3.24
CA TYR A 41 -9.38 -10.54 -4.28
C TYR A 41 -10.77 -10.45 -3.65
N ILE A 42 -11.30 -9.23 -3.60
CA ILE A 42 -12.57 -8.90 -2.91
C ILE A 42 -13.74 -9.71 -3.45
N HIS A 43 -13.81 -9.95 -4.77
CA HIS A 43 -14.87 -10.78 -5.36
C HIS A 43 -14.93 -12.21 -4.76
N LYS A 44 -13.77 -12.78 -4.40
CA LYS A 44 -13.71 -14.10 -3.75
C LYS A 44 -14.24 -14.06 -2.32
N VAL A 45 -13.93 -13.00 -1.59
CA VAL A 45 -14.46 -12.78 -0.23
C VAL A 45 -15.97 -12.60 -0.25
N LEU A 46 -16.48 -11.87 -1.24
CA LEU A 46 -17.91 -11.63 -1.43
C LEU A 46 -18.66 -12.85 -1.99
N GLY A 47 -17.95 -13.81 -2.61
CA GLY A 47 -18.55 -14.94 -3.29
C GLY A 47 -19.32 -14.57 -4.58
N VAL A 48 -18.88 -13.48 -5.25
CA VAL A 48 -19.46 -13.00 -6.51
C VAL A 48 -18.50 -13.22 -7.67
N GLU A 49 -19.01 -13.16 -8.91
CA GLU A 49 -18.17 -13.24 -10.10
C GLU A 49 -17.27 -12.00 -10.22
N ASP A 50 -16.04 -12.18 -10.73
CA ASP A 50 -15.07 -11.10 -10.95
C ASP A 50 -15.65 -9.95 -11.79
N LYS A 51 -16.44 -10.29 -12.84
CA LYS A 51 -17.12 -9.32 -13.68
C LYS A 51 -18.12 -8.46 -12.90
N GLU A 52 -18.88 -9.07 -12.00
CA GLU A 52 -19.89 -8.37 -11.19
C GLU A 52 -19.22 -7.39 -10.22
N TYR A 53 -18.10 -7.83 -9.59
CA TYR A 53 -17.30 -6.95 -8.77
C TYR A 53 -16.65 -5.82 -9.58
N TYR A 54 -16.16 -6.11 -10.78
CA TYR A 54 -15.56 -5.09 -11.65
C TYR A 54 -16.58 -4.01 -12.05
N GLU A 55 -17.82 -4.36 -12.39
CA GLU A 55 -18.89 -3.42 -12.68
C GLU A 55 -19.22 -2.53 -11.46
N PHE A 56 -19.28 -3.12 -10.27
CA PHE A 56 -19.41 -2.37 -9.02
C PHE A 56 -18.23 -1.42 -8.81
N TYR A 57 -16.99 -1.90 -8.97
CA TYR A 57 -15.78 -1.10 -8.78
C TYR A 57 -15.75 0.11 -9.74
N GLU A 58 -15.99 -0.10 -11.03
CA GLU A 58 -16.02 0.99 -12.01
C GLU A 58 -17.06 2.06 -11.66
N LYS A 59 -18.20 1.67 -11.18
CA LYS A 59 -19.26 2.59 -10.75
C LYS A 59 -18.92 3.38 -9.49
N HIS A 60 -18.15 2.78 -8.58
CA HIS A 60 -17.95 3.30 -7.24
C HIS A 60 -16.49 3.68 -6.89
N LYS A 61 -15.52 3.43 -7.78
CA LYS A 61 -14.07 3.60 -7.49
C LYS A 61 -13.71 5.00 -6.97
N PHE A 62 -14.32 6.05 -7.51
CA PHE A 62 -14.08 7.41 -7.00
C PHE A 62 -14.56 7.59 -5.56
N LYS A 63 -15.73 7.09 -5.22
CA LYS A 63 -16.25 7.11 -3.84
C LYS A 63 -15.41 6.26 -2.90
N LEU A 64 -15.04 5.05 -3.34
CA LEU A 64 -14.19 4.13 -2.57
C LEU A 64 -12.85 4.75 -2.18
N HIS A 65 -12.22 5.50 -3.10
CA HIS A 65 -10.87 6.03 -2.88
C HIS A 65 -10.83 7.48 -2.36
N ALA A 66 -11.96 8.21 -2.37
CA ALA A 66 -12.00 9.62 -1.96
C ALA A 66 -11.82 9.81 -0.45
N ASP A 67 -12.45 8.98 0.37
CA ASP A 67 -12.63 9.20 1.81
C ASP A 67 -12.06 8.07 2.68
N GLN A 68 -11.07 7.34 2.17
CA GLN A 68 -10.38 6.30 2.93
C GLN A 68 -9.77 6.87 4.20
N LYS A 69 -9.89 6.14 5.30
CA LYS A 69 -9.22 6.46 6.55
C LYS A 69 -7.74 6.11 6.45
N LEU A 70 -6.89 6.96 6.99
CA LEU A 70 -5.48 6.63 7.16
C LEU A 70 -5.30 5.61 8.29
N ARG A 71 -4.37 4.69 8.12
CA ARG A 71 -3.88 3.87 9.23
C ARG A 71 -3.29 4.75 10.32
N GLU A 72 -3.42 4.30 11.55
CA GLU A 72 -2.86 5.00 12.71
C GLU A 72 -1.37 5.27 12.51
N SER A 73 -0.95 6.46 12.88
CA SER A 73 0.43 6.94 12.79
C SER A 73 1.04 7.04 11.38
N ALA A 74 0.39 6.59 10.30
CA ALA A 74 0.92 6.63 8.94
C ALA A 74 1.39 8.04 8.56
N ARG A 75 0.51 9.04 8.64
CA ARG A 75 0.85 10.44 8.32
C ARG A 75 2.02 10.97 9.15
N SER A 76 2.03 10.73 10.44
CA SER A 76 3.07 11.27 11.34
C SER A 76 4.44 10.64 11.07
N VAL A 77 4.47 9.36 10.77
CA VAL A 77 5.70 8.63 10.43
C VAL A 77 6.22 9.05 9.06
N ILE A 78 5.37 9.08 8.02
CA ILE A 78 5.78 9.52 6.69
C ILE A 78 6.36 10.95 6.74
N ARG A 79 5.74 11.86 7.51
CA ARG A 79 6.28 13.21 7.70
C ARG A 79 7.65 13.23 8.37
N LYS A 80 7.93 12.34 9.33
CA LYS A 80 9.26 12.22 9.94
C LYS A 80 10.27 11.66 8.93
N LEU A 81 9.92 10.61 8.20
CA LEU A 81 10.78 10.00 7.19
C LEU A 81 11.11 10.98 6.06
N SER A 82 10.15 11.80 5.61
CA SER A 82 10.36 12.76 4.53
C SER A 82 11.36 13.88 4.85
N LEU A 83 11.72 14.07 6.12
CA LEU A 83 12.76 15.04 6.50
C LEU A 83 14.16 14.61 6.07
N THR A 84 14.39 13.30 5.97
CA THR A 84 15.73 12.71 5.72
C THR A 84 15.77 11.77 4.53
N HIS A 85 14.63 11.29 4.04
CA HIS A 85 14.50 10.33 2.94
C HIS A 85 13.63 10.86 1.81
N ASN A 86 13.79 10.30 0.61
CA ASN A 86 12.83 10.51 -0.48
C ASN A 86 11.62 9.59 -0.27
N ILE A 87 10.43 10.12 -0.50
CA ILE A 87 9.16 9.40 -0.37
C ILE A 87 8.48 9.34 -1.73
N TYR A 88 8.29 8.13 -2.24
CA TYR A 88 7.63 7.87 -3.52
C TYR A 88 6.39 7.02 -3.28
N PHE A 89 5.23 7.48 -3.73
CA PHE A 89 4.04 6.63 -3.76
C PHE A 89 3.99 5.89 -5.09
N VAL A 90 3.83 4.56 -5.01
CA VAL A 90 3.76 3.68 -6.18
C VAL A 90 2.54 2.76 -5.99
N THR A 91 1.44 3.09 -6.64
CA THR A 91 0.14 2.43 -6.44
C THR A 91 -0.37 1.75 -7.71
N ALA A 92 -1.08 0.62 -7.52
CA ALA A 92 -1.77 -0.11 -8.59
C ALA A 92 -3.10 0.52 -9.02
N ARG A 93 -3.55 1.60 -8.36
CA ARG A 93 -4.79 2.30 -8.69
C ARG A 93 -4.94 2.52 -10.19
N ASP A 94 -6.17 2.47 -10.67
CA ASP A 94 -6.50 2.87 -12.04
C ASP A 94 -6.02 4.30 -12.34
N LYS A 95 -5.46 4.51 -13.52
CA LYS A 95 -4.89 5.83 -13.93
C LYS A 95 -5.91 6.96 -13.87
N SER A 96 -7.19 6.69 -14.05
CA SER A 96 -8.25 7.70 -13.90
C SER A 96 -8.36 8.28 -12.49
N LEU A 97 -7.77 7.61 -11.48
CA LEU A 97 -7.74 8.05 -10.09
C LEU A 97 -6.53 8.91 -9.72
N GLU A 98 -5.65 9.23 -10.67
CA GLU A 98 -4.41 9.97 -10.40
C GLU A 98 -4.67 11.32 -9.71
N MET A 99 -5.54 12.16 -10.29
CA MET A 99 -5.89 13.46 -9.71
C MET A 99 -6.58 13.34 -8.33
N LEU A 100 -7.44 12.30 -8.16
CA LEU A 100 -8.05 12.00 -6.88
C LEU A 100 -6.98 11.63 -5.83
N THR A 101 -6.01 10.83 -6.24
CA THR A 101 -4.91 10.37 -5.36
C THR A 101 -4.03 11.55 -4.92
N HIS A 102 -3.63 12.44 -5.83
CA HIS A 102 -2.93 13.68 -5.50
C HIS A 102 -3.74 14.54 -4.50
N THR A 103 -5.03 14.70 -4.76
CA THR A 103 -5.93 15.47 -3.89
C THR A 103 -6.06 14.85 -2.52
N TYR A 104 -6.18 13.52 -2.45
CA TYR A 104 -6.24 12.76 -1.20
C TYR A 104 -4.97 12.95 -0.35
N LEU A 105 -3.78 12.77 -0.95
CA LEU A 105 -2.50 12.93 -0.24
C LEU A 105 -2.33 14.37 0.26
N LYS A 106 -2.64 15.37 -0.57
CA LYS A 106 -2.58 16.80 -0.21
C LYS A 106 -3.54 17.15 0.94
N ARG A 107 -4.82 16.72 0.85
CA ARG A 107 -5.82 16.96 1.90
C ARG A 107 -5.39 16.37 3.24
N ASN A 108 -4.78 15.20 3.23
CA ASN A 108 -4.26 14.53 4.41
C ASN A 108 -2.89 15.06 4.86
N ARG A 109 -2.32 16.06 4.17
CA ARG A 109 -1.01 16.67 4.48
C ARG A 109 0.11 15.63 4.56
N ILE A 110 0.10 14.67 3.65
CA ILE A 110 1.15 13.66 3.52
C ILE A 110 2.19 14.20 2.55
N PRO A 111 3.45 14.39 2.98
CA PRO A 111 4.52 14.82 2.08
C PRO A 111 5.02 13.66 1.23
N TYR A 112 5.39 13.94 0.00
CA TYR A 112 6.04 13.00 -0.92
C TYR A 112 6.83 13.78 -1.98
N ASP A 113 7.78 13.11 -2.59
CA ASP A 113 8.60 13.67 -3.67
C ASP A 113 7.95 13.41 -5.03
N ASP A 114 7.35 12.21 -5.24
CA ASP A 114 6.60 11.90 -6.45
C ASP A 114 5.53 10.82 -6.23
N LEU A 115 4.58 10.72 -7.20
CA LEU A 115 3.47 9.77 -7.20
C LEU A 115 3.38 9.04 -8.55
N PHE A 116 3.35 7.72 -8.51
CA PHE A 116 3.24 6.84 -9.67
C PHE A 116 1.94 6.02 -9.58
N VAL A 117 0.94 6.36 -10.39
CA VAL A 117 -0.32 5.63 -10.52
C VAL A 117 -0.23 4.72 -11.73
N LEU A 118 0.03 3.43 -11.50
CA LEU A 118 0.44 2.50 -12.55
C LEU A 118 -0.72 1.91 -13.35
N GLY A 119 -1.90 1.75 -12.74
CA GLY A 119 -3.01 0.97 -13.33
C GLY A 119 -2.67 -0.53 -13.43
N SER A 120 -1.68 -0.98 -12.69
CA SER A 120 -1.16 -2.36 -12.72
C SER A 120 -0.51 -2.70 -11.38
N HIS A 121 -0.59 -3.98 -11.00
CA HIS A 121 0.08 -4.51 -9.81
C HIS A 121 1.59 -4.70 -9.99
N TYR A 122 2.11 -4.68 -11.22
CA TYR A 122 3.55 -4.83 -11.45
C TYR A 122 4.28 -3.52 -11.15
N LYS A 123 5.12 -3.54 -10.11
CA LYS A 123 5.80 -2.35 -9.58
C LYS A 123 7.33 -2.40 -9.72
N VAL A 124 7.89 -3.52 -10.19
CA VAL A 124 9.34 -3.76 -10.20
C VAL A 124 10.09 -2.75 -11.05
N ASP A 125 9.61 -2.42 -12.25
CA ASP A 125 10.28 -1.48 -13.14
C ASP A 125 10.36 -0.08 -12.51
N THR A 126 9.25 0.40 -11.94
CA THR A 126 9.22 1.69 -11.23
C THR A 126 10.14 1.68 -10.01
N ALA A 127 10.19 0.58 -9.25
CA ALA A 127 11.11 0.46 -8.11
C ALA A 127 12.59 0.51 -8.55
N ASN A 128 12.92 -0.08 -9.72
CA ASN A 128 14.26 0.02 -10.33
C ASN A 128 14.60 1.46 -10.76
N GLU A 129 13.70 2.12 -11.50
CA GLU A 129 13.87 3.51 -11.95
C GLU A 129 14.09 4.47 -10.77
N LEU A 130 13.39 4.25 -9.66
CA LEU A 130 13.52 5.05 -8.45
C LEU A 130 14.74 4.67 -7.59
N ASN A 131 15.50 3.64 -7.96
CA ASN A 131 16.55 3.08 -7.09
C ASN A 131 16.01 2.83 -5.67
N CYS A 132 14.88 2.16 -5.58
CA CYS A 132 14.15 1.93 -4.34
C CYS A 132 15.02 1.22 -3.31
N SER A 133 15.17 1.79 -2.13
CA SER A 133 15.95 1.19 -1.02
C SER A 133 15.10 0.21 -0.20
N VAL A 134 13.82 0.53 -0.04
CA VAL A 134 12.84 -0.29 0.68
C VAL A 134 11.44 0.01 0.15
N PHE A 135 10.63 -1.03 -0.03
CA PHE A 135 9.24 -0.92 -0.43
C PHE A 135 8.31 -1.25 0.75
N ILE A 136 7.28 -0.44 0.98
CA ILE A 136 6.25 -0.69 2.00
C ILE A 136 4.97 -1.09 1.26
N GLU A 137 4.45 -2.26 1.56
CA GLU A 137 3.38 -2.96 0.84
C GLU A 137 2.46 -3.71 1.81
N ASP A 138 1.20 -3.99 1.39
CA ASP A 138 0.28 -4.88 2.09
C ASP A 138 -0.15 -6.09 1.23
N ASN A 139 0.02 -5.99 -0.10
CA ASN A 139 -0.27 -7.08 -1.01
C ASN A 139 0.87 -8.10 -1.04
N TYR A 140 0.54 -9.37 -0.74
CA TYR A 140 1.51 -10.46 -0.69
C TYR A 140 2.18 -10.72 -2.04
N ASP A 141 1.41 -10.74 -3.14
CA ASP A 141 1.94 -11.09 -4.46
C ASP A 141 2.87 -9.99 -4.98
N ASN A 142 2.56 -8.71 -4.73
CA ASN A 142 3.44 -7.59 -5.01
C ASN A 142 4.72 -7.68 -4.17
N ALA A 143 4.61 -8.00 -2.88
CA ALA A 143 5.77 -8.16 -2.00
C ALA A 143 6.70 -9.28 -2.49
N ILE A 144 6.16 -10.42 -2.92
CA ILE A 144 6.94 -11.52 -3.50
C ILE A 144 7.62 -11.09 -4.82
N GLN A 145 6.92 -10.40 -5.71
CA GLN A 145 7.51 -9.92 -6.96
C GLN A 145 8.69 -8.96 -6.70
N LEU A 146 8.50 -7.97 -5.83
CA LEU A 146 9.53 -7.01 -5.45
C LEU A 146 10.73 -7.70 -4.78
N SER A 147 10.48 -8.59 -3.84
CA SER A 147 11.54 -9.30 -3.13
C SER A 147 12.35 -10.25 -4.02
N ASN A 148 11.71 -10.92 -4.99
CA ASN A 148 12.38 -11.74 -6.01
C ASN A 148 13.23 -10.90 -6.97
N ALA A 149 12.89 -9.62 -7.15
CA ALA A 149 13.71 -8.66 -7.88
C ALA A 149 14.85 -8.05 -7.03
N GLY A 150 15.01 -8.48 -5.77
CA GLY A 150 16.09 -8.07 -4.88
C GLY A 150 15.77 -6.89 -3.95
N PHE A 151 14.56 -6.36 -3.98
CA PHE A 151 14.18 -5.27 -3.09
C PHE A 151 13.88 -5.76 -1.67
N LYS A 152 14.26 -4.96 -0.66
CA LYS A 152 13.76 -5.13 0.71
C LYS A 152 12.31 -4.68 0.77
N VAL A 153 11.43 -5.50 1.35
CA VAL A 153 10.01 -5.20 1.46
C VAL A 153 9.56 -5.25 2.92
N LEU A 154 8.86 -4.22 3.37
CA LEU A 154 8.12 -4.22 4.63
C LEU A 154 6.66 -4.52 4.32
N LEU A 155 6.22 -5.74 4.65
CA LEU A 155 4.84 -6.19 4.41
C LEU A 155 3.99 -5.90 5.65
N LEU A 156 3.08 -4.92 5.52
CA LEU A 156 2.18 -4.54 6.61
C LEU A 156 1.09 -5.60 6.80
N ASP A 157 0.99 -6.16 8.01
CA ASP A 157 0.11 -7.27 8.33
C ASP A 157 -1.37 -6.95 8.07
N THR A 158 -2.02 -7.88 7.37
CA THR A 158 -3.46 -7.89 7.10
C THR A 158 -3.97 -9.33 7.09
N ASN A 159 -5.28 -9.57 7.25
CA ASN A 159 -5.83 -10.91 7.26
C ASN A 159 -5.59 -11.68 5.95
N TYR A 160 -5.54 -10.98 4.81
CA TYR A 160 -5.38 -11.58 3.48
C TYR A 160 -3.92 -11.84 3.06
N ASN A 161 -2.92 -11.40 3.84
CA ASN A 161 -1.52 -11.56 3.43
C ASN A 161 -0.67 -12.47 4.34
N ARG A 162 -1.28 -13.20 5.29
CA ARG A 162 -0.60 -14.07 6.25
C ARG A 162 -0.13 -15.38 5.64
N LYS A 163 0.81 -15.27 4.68
CA LYS A 163 1.46 -16.38 3.98
C LYS A 163 2.96 -16.42 4.33
N PRO A 164 3.67 -17.55 4.04
CA PRO A 164 5.13 -17.65 4.25
C PRO A 164 5.90 -16.56 3.49
N LEU A 165 6.96 -16.02 4.10
CA LEU A 165 7.77 -14.95 3.54
C LEU A 165 9.17 -15.46 3.22
N ASN A 166 9.85 -14.85 2.23
CA ASN A 166 11.27 -15.03 2.00
C ASN A 166 12.10 -14.02 2.81
N GLU A 167 13.42 -14.15 2.75
CA GLU A 167 14.38 -13.36 3.55
C GLU A 167 14.38 -11.86 3.29
N ASN A 168 13.93 -11.43 2.09
CA ASN A 168 13.85 -10.02 1.70
C ASN A 168 12.55 -9.34 2.17
N ILE A 169 11.60 -10.09 2.72
CA ILE A 169 10.32 -9.55 3.20
C ILE A 169 10.28 -9.62 4.73
N LYS A 170 10.14 -8.47 5.36
CA LYS A 170 9.88 -8.35 6.79
C LYS A 170 8.43 -7.98 7.03
N ARG A 171 7.69 -8.83 7.79
CA ARG A 171 6.35 -8.47 8.27
C ARG A 171 6.45 -7.41 9.34
N VAL A 172 5.59 -6.40 9.25
CA VAL A 172 5.45 -5.31 10.21
C VAL A 172 3.98 -5.11 10.55
N TYR A 173 3.68 -4.67 11.76
CA TYR A 173 2.30 -4.63 12.27
C TYR A 173 1.70 -3.22 12.35
N ASN A 174 2.53 -2.19 12.29
CA ASN A 174 2.10 -0.80 12.35
C ASN A 174 3.17 0.17 11.84
N TRP A 175 2.79 1.42 11.66
CA TRP A 175 3.68 2.47 11.15
C TRP A 175 4.81 2.85 12.10
N ILE A 176 4.65 2.65 13.41
CA ILE A 176 5.74 2.90 14.38
C ILE A 176 6.85 1.87 14.20
N GLU A 177 6.50 0.62 13.96
CA GLU A 177 7.47 -0.43 13.65
C GLU A 177 8.17 -0.18 12.32
N ILE A 178 7.42 0.24 11.28
CA ILE A 178 8.02 0.66 9.99
C ILE A 178 9.09 1.72 10.21
N TYR A 179 8.78 2.77 10.99
CA TYR A 179 9.75 3.82 11.31
C TYR A 179 11.02 3.29 11.95
N ARG A 180 10.89 2.39 12.93
CA ARG A 180 12.03 1.76 13.59
C ARG A 180 12.91 0.98 12.61
N VAL A 181 12.28 0.11 11.79
CA VAL A 181 13.00 -0.73 10.82
C VAL A 181 13.71 0.13 9.76
N ILE A 182 13.08 1.19 9.25
CA ILE A 182 13.73 2.08 8.28
C ILE A 182 14.95 2.79 8.89
N ASN A 183 14.88 3.23 10.16
CA ASN A 183 16.04 3.82 10.81
C ASN A 183 17.19 2.79 11.03
N GLU A 184 16.87 1.53 11.36
CA GLU A 184 17.86 0.44 11.43
C GLU A 184 18.54 0.24 10.08
N LEU A 185 17.78 0.12 8.99
CA LEU A 185 18.31 -0.01 7.62
C LEU A 185 19.20 1.18 7.22
N PHE A 186 18.79 2.39 7.60
CA PHE A 186 19.59 3.59 7.34
C PHE A 186 20.93 3.58 8.06
N LEU A 187 20.96 3.19 9.34
CA LEU A 187 22.20 3.09 10.13
C LEU A 187 23.15 2.03 9.54
N GLU A 188 22.62 0.88 9.11
CA GLU A 188 23.41 -0.14 8.44
C GLU A 188 24.04 0.37 7.14
N SER A 189 23.29 1.12 6.32
CA SER A 189 23.78 1.67 5.06
C SER A 189 24.85 2.76 5.21
N THR A 190 24.93 3.42 6.37
CA THR A 190 25.92 4.47 6.65
C THR A 190 27.16 3.95 7.37
N ALA A 191 27.12 2.70 7.84
CA ALA A 191 28.24 2.06 8.55
C ALA A 191 29.18 1.27 7.62
N MET A 192 28.79 1.08 6.37
CA MET A 192 29.60 0.49 5.30
C MET A 192 30.32 1.56 4.48
#